data_047499478153db6c1665f84399fb141e
#
_entry.id   047499478153db6c1665f84399fb141e
#
_cell.length_a   1.000
_cell.length_b   1.000
_cell.length_c   1.000
_cell.angle_alpha   90.00
_cell.angle_beta   90.00
_cell.angle_gamma   90.00
#
_symmetry.space_group_name_H-M   'P 1'
#
loop_
_entity.id
_entity.type
_entity.pdbx_description
1 polymer ?
#
loop_
_entity_poly.entity_id
_entity_poly.type
_entity_poly.pdbx_seq_one_letter_code
_entity_poly.pdbx_strand_id
1 'polypeptide(L)'
;MADQKKMVAEITSMEDDFAQWYTDVVKKAELVDYGSVRGCMIIRPYGYAIWENIQHILDGMFKATGHQNVYMPMLIPESLLQKEKDHVEGFAPEVAWVTMGGEEKLEERLCVRPTSETLFCEHYSHIIHSYRDLPKLYNQWCSVMRWEKTTRPFLRSAEFLWQEGHTMHETAEEAKAETVRMLNVYAEMCEKYLAIPVVKGVKTDKEKFAGAEETYTIEAMMHDGKSLQSGTSHYFGDGFARAFDIQFTDRNNTLQYPHQTSWGMSTRIIGAIIMTHGDNNGLVLPPAVAPIQVMVVPIAQHKEGVAETASSLCERLKKNFRADIDLSENSPGWKFAQYEMKGVPLRLEIGPKDIEAGQCVLVRRDNREKTFVKLEDLESEITRLLQEIHDSLYQKALANREANTYIAHDMAEMHKVADGTNGFYKTMWCGDLACELKMKDEIGVTSRCMPLEQENLGSTCVCCGRLAKHMIIWGKAY
;
A
#
# COMPACT_ATOMS: atom_id res chain seq x y z
N MET A 1 -33.13 2.94 11.07
CA MET A 1 -33.07 1.63 10.38
C MET A 1 -33.39 1.71 8.88
N ALA A 2 -34.43 2.45 8.44
CA ALA A 2 -34.76 2.60 7.02
C ALA A 2 -33.65 3.34 6.21
N ASP A 3 -33.10 4.42 6.74
CA ASP A 3 -32.03 5.20 6.09
C ASP A 3 -30.71 4.40 6.03
N GLN A 4 -30.41 3.60 7.05
CA GLN A 4 -29.25 2.73 7.07
C GLN A 4 -29.35 1.66 5.98
N LYS A 5 -30.53 1.01 5.84
CA LYS A 5 -30.78 0.04 4.78
C LYS A 5 -30.64 0.66 3.38
N LYS A 6 -31.11 1.90 3.20
CA LYS A 6 -31.00 2.61 1.92
C LYS A 6 -29.53 2.88 1.56
N MET A 7 -28.71 3.35 2.53
CA MET A 7 -27.28 3.62 2.30
C MET A 7 -26.48 2.37 1.92
N VAL A 8 -26.73 1.24 2.61
CA VAL A 8 -26.08 -0.04 2.30
C VAL A 8 -26.58 -0.61 0.96
N ALA A 9 -27.87 -0.46 0.64
CA ALA A 9 -28.43 -0.91 -0.64
C ALA A 9 -27.90 -0.11 -1.87
N GLU A 10 -27.17 0.99 -1.65
CA GLU A 10 -26.57 1.78 -2.73
C GLU A 10 -25.18 1.29 -3.17
N ILE A 11 -24.64 0.26 -2.52
CA ILE A 11 -23.39 -0.39 -2.95
C ILE A 11 -23.68 -1.83 -3.41
N THR A 12 -22.95 -2.25 -4.42
CA THR A 12 -22.96 -3.63 -4.92
C THR A 12 -22.39 -4.56 -3.86
N SER A 13 -22.91 -5.81 -3.75
CA SER A 13 -22.32 -6.77 -2.82
C SER A 13 -20.98 -7.31 -3.36
N MET A 14 -20.08 -7.67 -2.46
CA MET A 14 -18.75 -8.22 -2.83
C MET A 14 -18.89 -9.54 -3.61
N GLU A 15 -19.90 -10.32 -3.28
CA GLU A 15 -20.17 -11.64 -3.87
C GLU A 15 -20.73 -11.52 -5.29
N ASP A 16 -21.49 -10.45 -5.58
CA ASP A 16 -22.08 -10.23 -6.90
C ASP A 16 -21.06 -9.64 -7.89
N ASP A 17 -20.35 -8.58 -7.49
CA ASP A 17 -19.31 -7.94 -8.29
C ASP A 17 -18.30 -7.22 -7.39
N PHE A 18 -17.19 -7.88 -7.10
CA PHE A 18 -16.13 -7.32 -6.25
C PHE A 18 -15.51 -6.02 -6.82
N ALA A 19 -15.41 -5.92 -8.13
CA ALA A 19 -14.85 -4.74 -8.79
C ALA A 19 -15.78 -3.53 -8.67
N GLN A 20 -17.09 -3.74 -8.84
CA GLN A 20 -18.08 -2.69 -8.67
C GLN A 20 -18.24 -2.32 -7.19
N TRP A 21 -18.29 -3.31 -6.28
CA TRP A 21 -18.25 -3.08 -4.83
C TRP A 21 -17.11 -2.14 -4.43
N TYR A 22 -15.89 -2.42 -4.91
CA TYR A 22 -14.72 -1.58 -4.62
C TYR A 22 -14.94 -0.12 -5.07
N THR A 23 -15.45 0.06 -6.28
CA THR A 23 -15.73 1.40 -6.84
C THR A 23 -16.81 2.13 -6.04
N ASP A 24 -17.87 1.42 -5.66
CA ASP A 24 -18.98 1.99 -4.87
C ASP A 24 -18.48 2.42 -3.48
N VAL A 25 -17.70 1.58 -2.79
CA VAL A 25 -17.12 1.89 -1.48
C VAL A 25 -16.22 3.12 -1.55
N VAL A 26 -15.32 3.19 -2.52
CA VAL A 26 -14.39 4.33 -2.69
C VAL A 26 -15.15 5.65 -2.85
N LYS A 27 -16.26 5.65 -3.59
CA LYS A 27 -17.10 6.83 -3.81
C LYS A 27 -17.98 7.15 -2.60
N LYS A 28 -18.66 6.15 -2.04
CA LYS A 28 -19.61 6.34 -0.93
C LYS A 28 -18.92 6.68 0.39
N ALA A 29 -17.73 6.14 0.62
CA ALA A 29 -16.91 6.52 1.77
C ALA A 29 -16.19 7.87 1.58
N GLU A 30 -16.44 8.55 0.45
CA GLU A 30 -15.88 9.87 0.13
C GLU A 30 -14.35 9.91 0.07
N LEU A 31 -13.73 8.85 -0.47
CA LEU A 31 -12.27 8.77 -0.57
C LEU A 31 -11.72 9.51 -1.78
N VAL A 32 -12.37 9.36 -2.94
CA VAL A 32 -11.97 10.01 -4.19
C VAL A 32 -13.17 10.50 -4.99
N ASP A 33 -12.88 11.43 -5.91
CA ASP A 33 -13.73 11.80 -7.01
C ASP A 33 -12.93 11.77 -8.32
N TYR A 34 -13.62 11.74 -9.46
CA TYR A 34 -12.96 11.68 -10.76
C TYR A 34 -12.55 13.08 -11.22
N GLY A 35 -11.27 13.23 -11.58
CA GLY A 35 -10.76 14.43 -12.22
C GLY A 35 -11.17 14.51 -13.71
N SER A 36 -10.96 15.67 -14.32
CA SER A 36 -11.24 15.90 -15.74
C SER A 36 -10.29 15.12 -16.66
N VAL A 37 -9.10 14.77 -16.20
CA VAL A 37 -8.14 13.96 -16.92
C VAL A 37 -8.30 12.51 -16.49
N ARG A 38 -8.46 11.60 -17.45
CA ARG A 38 -8.66 10.18 -17.17
C ARG A 38 -7.48 9.62 -16.38
N GLY A 39 -7.79 8.97 -15.26
CA GLY A 39 -6.79 8.36 -14.38
C GLY A 39 -6.13 9.32 -13.38
N CYS A 40 -6.48 10.61 -13.43
CA CYS A 40 -6.09 11.59 -12.43
C CYS A 40 -7.27 11.82 -11.50
N MET A 41 -7.15 11.33 -10.25
CA MET A 41 -8.22 11.34 -9.27
C MET A 41 -8.09 12.53 -8.33
N ILE A 42 -9.23 13.07 -7.89
CA ILE A 42 -9.28 13.98 -6.76
C ILE A 42 -9.35 13.12 -5.50
N ILE A 43 -8.29 13.10 -4.71
CA ILE A 43 -8.33 12.45 -3.40
C ILE A 43 -9.01 13.40 -2.43
N ARG A 44 -10.20 13.00 -1.94
CA ARG A 44 -11.02 13.83 -1.06
C ARG A 44 -10.42 13.90 0.36
N PRO A 45 -10.82 14.85 1.21
CA PRO A 45 -10.21 15.03 2.53
C PRO A 45 -10.14 13.76 3.37
N TYR A 46 -11.19 12.94 3.38
CA TYR A 46 -11.19 11.69 4.16
C TYR A 46 -10.19 10.66 3.63
N GLY A 47 -10.12 10.50 2.30
CA GLY A 47 -9.12 9.65 1.66
C GLY A 47 -7.69 10.16 1.84
N TYR A 48 -7.50 11.48 1.77
CA TYR A 48 -6.20 12.10 1.96
C TYR A 48 -5.70 11.97 3.41
N ALA A 49 -6.60 12.10 4.39
CA ALA A 49 -6.25 11.91 5.80
C ALA A 49 -5.77 10.48 6.11
N ILE A 50 -6.28 9.45 5.41
CA ILE A 50 -5.71 8.09 5.50
C ILE A 50 -4.26 8.10 5.01
N TRP A 51 -3.99 8.76 3.87
CA TRP A 51 -2.64 8.88 3.33
C TRP A 51 -1.70 9.66 4.26
N GLU A 52 -2.14 10.76 4.85
CA GLU A 52 -1.37 11.53 5.83
C GLU A 52 -0.97 10.68 7.05
N ASN A 53 -1.88 9.85 7.56
CA ASN A 53 -1.57 8.92 8.65
C ASN A 53 -0.54 7.86 8.23
N ILE A 54 -0.68 7.29 7.02
CA ILE A 54 0.31 6.35 6.46
C ILE A 54 1.66 7.05 6.32
N GLN A 55 1.67 8.24 5.73
CA GLN A 55 2.88 9.05 5.54
C GLN A 55 3.57 9.35 6.88
N HIS A 56 2.82 9.78 7.88
CA HIS A 56 3.36 10.09 9.20
C HIS A 56 4.06 8.89 9.85
N ILE A 57 3.44 7.72 9.82
CA ILE A 57 3.99 6.49 10.40
C ILE A 57 5.24 6.06 9.63
N LEU A 58 5.11 5.93 8.30
CA LEU A 58 6.18 5.43 7.45
C LEU A 58 7.40 6.37 7.39
N ASP A 59 7.16 7.69 7.36
CA ASP A 59 8.23 8.70 7.42
C ASP A 59 9.01 8.62 8.75
N GLY A 60 8.30 8.37 9.85
CA GLY A 60 8.92 8.11 11.15
C GLY A 60 9.82 6.88 11.12
N MET A 61 9.41 5.80 10.47
CA MET A 61 10.22 4.59 10.30
C MET A 61 11.46 4.85 9.45
N PHE A 62 11.35 5.63 8.37
CA PHE A 62 12.50 6.03 7.54
C PHE A 62 13.50 6.87 8.32
N LYS A 63 13.05 7.86 9.08
CA LYS A 63 13.92 8.69 9.93
C LYS A 63 14.61 7.89 11.01
N ALA A 64 13.94 6.89 11.57
CA ALA A 64 14.54 5.98 12.55
C ALA A 64 15.68 5.12 11.96
N THR A 65 15.72 4.93 10.64
CA THR A 65 16.81 4.24 9.92
C THR A 65 17.84 5.20 9.31
N GLY A 66 17.76 6.50 9.63
CA GLY A 66 18.72 7.52 9.22
C GLY A 66 18.45 8.17 7.86
N HIS A 67 17.31 7.88 7.24
CA HIS A 67 16.93 8.48 5.96
C HIS A 67 16.48 9.93 6.12
N GLN A 68 16.76 10.72 5.09
CA GLN A 68 16.42 12.14 5.01
C GLN A 68 15.52 12.42 3.83
N ASN A 69 14.49 13.25 4.02
CA ASN A 69 13.62 13.68 2.96
C ASN A 69 14.26 14.78 2.11
N VAL A 70 14.11 14.64 0.79
CA VAL A 70 14.50 15.63 -0.21
C VAL A 70 13.34 15.89 -1.16
N TYR A 71 13.50 16.83 -2.07
CA TYR A 71 12.57 17.05 -3.18
C TYR A 71 13.34 17.20 -4.48
N MET A 72 13.03 16.34 -5.46
CA MET A 72 13.55 16.41 -6.82
C MET A 72 12.54 17.10 -7.74
N PRO A 73 12.99 17.82 -8.79
CA PRO A 73 12.11 18.46 -9.76
C PRO A 73 11.16 17.46 -10.43
N MET A 74 9.98 17.93 -10.85
CA MET A 74 8.98 17.10 -11.51
C MET A 74 9.36 16.73 -12.94
N LEU A 75 10.07 17.60 -13.65
CA LEU A 75 10.36 17.46 -15.07
C LEU A 75 11.76 16.89 -15.28
N ILE A 76 11.84 15.91 -16.18
CA ILE A 76 13.09 15.24 -16.57
C ILE A 76 13.35 15.51 -18.05
N PRO A 77 14.51 16.08 -18.44
CA PRO A 77 14.91 16.19 -19.84
C PRO A 77 15.00 14.82 -20.51
N GLU A 78 14.59 14.72 -21.77
CA GLU A 78 14.66 13.47 -22.52
C GLU A 78 16.10 12.93 -22.57
N SER A 79 17.07 13.79 -22.76
CA SER A 79 18.51 13.45 -22.76
C SER A 79 18.98 12.80 -21.45
N LEU A 80 18.45 13.26 -20.32
CA LEU A 80 18.75 12.68 -19.01
C LEU A 80 18.10 11.29 -18.86
N LEU A 81 16.86 11.15 -19.30
CA LEU A 81 16.14 9.87 -19.24
C LEU A 81 16.83 8.80 -20.09
N GLN A 82 17.43 9.18 -21.23
CA GLN A 82 18.07 8.26 -22.17
C GLN A 82 19.46 7.75 -21.73
N LYS A 83 20.03 8.27 -20.65
CA LYS A 83 21.35 7.84 -20.17
C LYS A 83 21.38 6.38 -19.69
N GLU A 84 20.27 5.85 -19.23
CA GLU A 84 20.13 4.45 -18.82
C GLU A 84 19.09 3.76 -19.72
N LYS A 85 19.56 2.94 -20.65
CA LYS A 85 18.76 2.39 -21.75
C LYS A 85 17.67 1.42 -21.27
N ASP A 86 17.99 0.52 -20.36
CA ASP A 86 17.05 -0.50 -19.90
C ASP A 86 15.90 0.14 -19.11
N HIS A 87 16.20 1.19 -18.36
CA HIS A 87 15.22 1.99 -17.64
C HIS A 87 14.27 2.72 -18.60
N VAL A 88 14.83 3.34 -19.64
CA VAL A 88 14.04 4.02 -20.68
C VAL A 88 13.10 3.06 -21.40
N GLU A 89 13.58 1.90 -21.83
CA GLU A 89 12.77 0.90 -22.54
C GLU A 89 11.59 0.43 -21.67
N GLY A 90 11.76 0.32 -20.35
CA GLY A 90 10.70 -0.05 -19.42
C GLY A 90 9.61 1.01 -19.25
N PHE A 91 9.94 2.30 -19.32
CA PHE A 91 9.00 3.39 -19.08
C PHE A 91 8.52 4.14 -20.32
N ALA A 92 9.20 4.01 -21.47
CA ALA A 92 8.90 4.77 -22.68
C ALA A 92 7.41 4.78 -23.09
N PRO A 93 6.65 3.68 -22.96
CA PRO A 93 5.24 3.67 -23.34
C PRO A 93 4.31 4.47 -22.40
N GLU A 94 4.78 4.75 -21.18
CA GLU A 94 3.97 5.32 -20.10
C GLU A 94 4.35 6.75 -19.72
N VAL A 95 5.24 7.38 -20.48
CA VAL A 95 5.71 8.75 -20.17
C VAL A 95 4.77 9.80 -20.73
N ALA A 96 4.42 10.80 -19.91
CA ALA A 96 3.76 12.03 -20.35
C ALA A 96 4.81 13.07 -20.75
N TRP A 97 4.71 13.61 -21.97
CA TRP A 97 5.69 14.55 -22.52
C TRP A 97 5.19 15.99 -22.46
N VAL A 98 6.05 16.89 -21.98
CA VAL A 98 5.88 18.35 -22.07
C VAL A 98 6.73 18.84 -23.25
N THR A 99 6.07 19.44 -24.23
CA THR A 99 6.68 19.91 -25.49
C THR A 99 6.67 21.41 -25.67
N MET A 100 5.94 22.12 -24.81
CA MET A 100 5.82 23.57 -24.85
C MET A 100 5.99 24.18 -23.46
N GLY A 101 6.64 25.34 -23.38
CA GLY A 101 6.73 26.20 -22.20
C GLY A 101 6.04 27.53 -22.52
N GLY A 102 4.86 27.78 -21.94
CA GLY A 102 4.01 28.85 -22.37
C GLY A 102 3.53 28.64 -23.82
N GLU A 103 3.80 29.61 -24.72
CA GLU A 103 3.46 29.55 -26.14
C GLU A 103 4.64 29.07 -27.03
N GLU A 104 5.82 28.86 -26.43
CA GLU A 104 7.02 28.48 -27.15
C GLU A 104 7.23 26.98 -27.13
N LYS A 105 7.64 26.40 -28.27
CA LYS A 105 8.06 25.01 -28.35
C LYS A 105 9.42 24.86 -27.69
N LEU A 106 9.55 23.84 -26.81
CA LEU A 106 10.84 23.52 -26.19
C LEU A 106 11.82 22.96 -27.24
N GLU A 107 13.10 23.30 -27.12
CA GLU A 107 14.18 22.72 -27.93
C GLU A 107 14.32 21.21 -27.66
N GLU A 108 14.21 20.82 -26.39
CA GLU A 108 14.17 19.44 -25.93
C GLU A 108 12.87 19.20 -25.18
N ARG A 109 12.20 18.08 -25.45
CA ARG A 109 10.99 17.71 -24.68
C ARG A 109 11.37 17.21 -23.30
N LEU A 110 10.47 17.48 -22.35
CA LEU A 110 10.62 17.06 -20.95
C LEU A 110 9.55 16.02 -20.64
N CYS A 111 9.86 15.03 -19.81
CA CYS A 111 8.83 14.16 -19.32
C CYS A 111 8.41 14.53 -17.89
N VAL A 112 7.13 14.35 -17.58
CA VAL A 112 6.68 14.33 -16.19
C VAL A 112 7.20 13.03 -15.56
N ARG A 113 7.91 13.10 -14.46
CA ARG A 113 8.61 11.94 -13.85
C ARG A 113 7.68 10.74 -13.66
N PRO A 114 8.01 9.56 -14.23
CA PRO A 114 7.35 8.29 -13.93
C PRO A 114 7.96 7.62 -12.70
N THR A 115 9.19 7.97 -12.39
CA THR A 115 10.06 7.63 -11.27
C THR A 115 11.29 8.53 -11.34
N SER A 116 12.13 8.58 -10.32
CA SER A 116 13.17 9.62 -10.21
C SER A 116 14.61 9.12 -10.17
N GLU A 117 14.90 7.85 -10.52
CA GLU A 117 16.26 7.29 -10.51
C GLU A 117 17.26 8.19 -11.23
N THR A 118 16.91 8.67 -12.43
CA THR A 118 17.80 9.49 -13.25
C THR A 118 18.09 10.86 -12.62
N LEU A 119 17.09 11.49 -12.00
CA LEU A 119 17.25 12.75 -11.27
C LEU A 119 18.17 12.60 -10.05
N PHE A 120 17.97 11.52 -9.28
CA PHE A 120 18.83 11.23 -8.14
C PHE A 120 20.25 10.94 -8.58
N CYS A 121 20.45 10.18 -9.66
CA CYS A 121 21.77 9.90 -10.19
C CYS A 121 22.49 11.16 -10.68
N GLU A 122 21.79 12.05 -11.39
CA GLU A 122 22.37 13.35 -11.76
C GLU A 122 22.81 14.14 -10.54
N HIS A 123 21.95 14.26 -9.52
CA HIS A 123 22.29 14.96 -8.28
C HIS A 123 23.47 14.29 -7.56
N TYR A 124 23.46 12.97 -7.45
CA TYR A 124 24.53 12.22 -6.79
C TYR A 124 25.87 12.34 -7.48
N SER A 125 25.91 12.50 -8.82
CA SER A 125 27.17 12.76 -9.55
C SER A 125 27.85 14.07 -9.12
N HIS A 126 27.07 15.01 -8.59
CA HIS A 126 27.58 16.30 -8.11
C HIS A 126 28.04 16.31 -6.65
N ILE A 127 27.64 15.32 -5.84
CA ILE A 127 27.85 15.36 -4.38
C ILE A 127 28.56 14.14 -3.81
N ILE A 128 28.83 13.11 -4.62
CA ILE A 128 29.54 11.90 -4.20
C ILE A 128 30.92 11.90 -4.85
N HIS A 129 31.97 12.05 -4.05
CA HIS A 129 33.37 12.10 -4.51
C HIS A 129 34.31 11.27 -3.63
N SER A 130 33.91 10.93 -2.42
CA SER A 130 34.70 10.21 -1.43
C SER A 130 33.82 9.20 -0.69
N TYR A 131 34.44 8.13 -0.19
CA TYR A 131 33.74 7.18 0.70
C TYR A 131 33.10 7.86 1.93
N ARG A 132 33.57 9.05 2.32
CA ARG A 132 32.98 9.84 3.41
C ARG A 132 31.61 10.44 3.06
N ASP A 133 31.30 10.53 1.77
CA ASP A 133 30.01 11.02 1.30
C ASP A 133 28.93 9.93 1.33
N LEU A 134 29.32 8.67 1.54
CA LEU A 134 28.47 7.49 1.54
C LEU A 134 28.22 6.97 2.98
N PRO A 135 27.06 6.34 3.26
CA PRO A 135 25.94 6.19 2.33
C PRO A 135 25.13 7.47 2.14
N LYS A 136 24.49 7.64 0.98
CA LYS A 136 23.41 8.61 0.77
C LYS A 136 22.09 7.91 0.96
N LEU A 137 21.28 8.42 1.89
CA LEU A 137 20.03 7.81 2.31
C LEU A 137 18.89 8.81 2.14
N TYR A 138 18.43 8.98 0.90
CA TYR A 138 17.39 9.95 0.57
C TYR A 138 16.06 9.31 0.22
N ASN A 139 15.00 9.97 0.64
CA ASN A 139 13.61 9.66 0.32
C ASN A 139 12.89 10.92 -0.15
N GLN A 140 11.91 10.80 -1.04
CA GLN A 140 10.99 11.90 -1.32
C GLN A 140 9.55 11.43 -1.30
N TRP A 141 8.67 12.31 -0.82
CA TRP A 141 7.23 12.20 -0.94
C TRP A 141 6.78 13.08 -2.10
N CYS A 142 6.16 12.48 -3.10
CA CYS A 142 5.79 13.21 -4.31
C CYS A 142 4.66 12.53 -5.08
N SER A 143 4.22 13.16 -6.17
CA SER A 143 3.44 12.50 -7.22
C SER A 143 4.33 12.07 -8.38
N VAL A 144 3.91 11.05 -9.09
CA VAL A 144 4.47 10.60 -10.37
C VAL A 144 3.35 10.37 -11.37
N MET A 145 3.70 10.37 -12.65
CA MET A 145 2.73 10.13 -13.72
C MET A 145 3.18 8.97 -14.60
N ARG A 146 2.28 7.98 -14.74
CA ARG A 146 2.41 6.86 -15.67
C ARG A 146 1.15 6.77 -16.51
N TRP A 147 1.27 6.95 -17.82
CA TRP A 147 0.13 7.07 -18.73
C TRP A 147 -0.57 5.73 -18.95
N GLU A 148 -1.33 5.31 -17.96
CA GLU A 148 -2.02 4.03 -17.93
C GLU A 148 -3.27 4.00 -18.84
N LYS A 149 -3.43 2.92 -19.60
CA LYS A 149 -4.61 2.73 -20.47
C LYS A 149 -5.87 2.38 -19.70
N THR A 150 -5.73 1.59 -18.64
CA THR A 150 -6.83 1.16 -17.77
C THR A 150 -6.56 1.62 -16.37
N THR A 151 -7.50 2.36 -15.77
CA THR A 151 -7.34 2.96 -14.46
C THR A 151 -8.42 2.50 -13.48
N ARG A 152 -8.04 2.41 -12.20
CA ARG A 152 -8.91 2.15 -11.06
C ARG A 152 -8.39 2.94 -9.85
N PRO A 153 -9.26 3.66 -9.12
CA PRO A 153 -8.83 4.48 -7.98
C PRO A 153 -7.90 3.74 -7.03
N PHE A 154 -6.81 4.37 -6.61
CA PHE A 154 -5.70 3.87 -5.80
C PHE A 154 -4.90 2.72 -6.40
N LEU A 155 -5.52 1.76 -7.06
CA LEU A 155 -4.86 0.54 -7.56
C LEU A 155 -4.00 0.78 -8.79
N ARG A 156 -4.54 1.55 -9.74
CA ARG A 156 -3.87 1.90 -10.99
C ARG A 156 -4.39 3.25 -11.47
N SER A 157 -3.62 4.31 -11.24
CA SER A 157 -3.94 5.69 -11.63
C SER A 157 -2.86 6.24 -12.54
N ALA A 158 -3.22 7.17 -13.42
CA ALA A 158 -2.24 7.84 -14.27
C ALA A 158 -1.32 8.75 -13.45
N GLU A 159 -1.89 9.50 -12.51
CA GLU A 159 -1.16 10.20 -11.47
C GLU A 159 -1.46 9.56 -10.11
N PHE A 160 -0.43 9.36 -9.30
CA PHE A 160 -0.58 8.86 -7.94
C PHE A 160 0.48 9.45 -7.00
N LEU A 161 0.15 9.47 -5.72
CA LEU A 161 1.07 9.86 -4.66
C LEU A 161 1.83 8.62 -4.18
N TRP A 162 3.09 8.83 -3.85
CA TRP A 162 3.95 7.80 -3.29
C TRP A 162 5.10 8.39 -2.48
N GLN A 163 5.89 7.54 -1.93
CA GLN A 163 7.27 7.83 -1.57
C GLN A 163 8.21 6.98 -2.43
N GLU A 164 9.36 7.51 -2.73
CA GLU A 164 10.45 6.81 -3.37
C GLU A 164 11.76 7.11 -2.64
N GLY A 165 12.43 6.06 -2.20
CA GLY A 165 13.75 6.15 -1.63
C GLY A 165 14.80 5.80 -2.67
N HIS A 166 15.90 6.52 -2.66
CA HIS A 166 17.04 6.29 -3.55
C HIS A 166 18.31 6.44 -2.74
N THR A 167 19.08 5.35 -2.64
CA THR A 167 20.27 5.33 -1.80
C THR A 167 21.50 4.91 -2.58
N MET A 168 22.67 5.38 -2.14
CA MET A 168 23.96 4.98 -2.68
C MET A 168 24.87 4.51 -1.55
N HIS A 169 25.60 3.41 -1.79
CA HIS A 169 26.42 2.72 -0.80
C HIS A 169 27.82 2.44 -1.34
N GLU A 170 28.78 2.30 -0.43
CA GLU A 170 30.18 2.01 -0.78
C GLU A 170 30.32 0.61 -1.39
N THR A 171 29.57 -0.38 -0.88
CA THR A 171 29.69 -1.77 -1.31
C THR A 171 28.36 -2.40 -1.73
N ALA A 172 28.43 -3.49 -2.50
CA ALA A 172 27.27 -4.28 -2.88
C ALA A 172 26.55 -4.86 -1.65
N GLU A 173 27.34 -5.31 -0.65
CA GLU A 173 26.80 -5.90 0.58
C GLU A 173 25.97 -4.89 1.37
N GLU A 174 26.45 -3.65 1.49
CA GLU A 174 25.71 -2.57 2.15
C GLU A 174 24.42 -2.24 1.41
N ALA A 175 24.46 -2.14 0.09
CA ALA A 175 23.29 -1.86 -0.73
C ALA A 175 22.25 -3.00 -0.67
N LYS A 176 22.69 -4.26 -0.71
CA LYS A 176 21.79 -5.43 -0.56
C LYS A 176 21.17 -5.47 0.84
N ALA A 177 21.93 -5.18 1.88
CA ALA A 177 21.42 -5.09 3.24
C ALA A 177 20.36 -3.98 3.37
N GLU A 178 20.59 -2.83 2.72
CA GLU A 178 19.61 -1.74 2.67
C GLU A 178 18.34 -2.14 1.93
N THR A 179 18.46 -2.83 0.79
CA THR A 179 17.32 -3.32 0.01
C THR A 179 16.41 -4.20 0.88
N VAL A 180 16.98 -5.13 1.63
CA VAL A 180 16.24 -6.01 2.54
C VAL A 180 15.69 -5.26 3.75
N ARG A 181 16.45 -4.32 4.30
CA ARG A 181 15.99 -3.45 5.41
C ARG A 181 14.71 -2.71 5.03
N MET A 182 14.67 -2.08 3.86
CA MET A 182 13.50 -1.31 3.43
C MET A 182 12.31 -2.19 3.08
N LEU A 183 12.56 -3.40 2.55
CA LEU A 183 11.50 -4.40 2.41
C LEU A 183 10.87 -4.77 3.77
N ASN A 184 11.69 -4.95 4.81
CA ASN A 184 11.22 -5.24 6.16
C ASN A 184 10.45 -4.06 6.78
N VAL A 185 10.84 -2.81 6.50
CA VAL A 185 10.09 -1.62 6.91
C VAL A 185 8.69 -1.63 6.29
N TYR A 186 8.57 -1.96 5.01
CA TYR A 186 7.27 -2.07 4.35
C TYR A 186 6.42 -3.23 4.89
N ALA A 187 7.03 -4.37 5.16
CA ALA A 187 6.33 -5.50 5.77
C ALA A 187 5.82 -5.14 7.17
N GLU A 188 6.65 -4.50 8.00
CA GLU A 188 6.25 -4.02 9.33
C GLU A 188 5.12 -3.00 9.25
N MET A 189 5.18 -2.05 8.30
CA MET A 189 4.09 -1.10 8.07
C MET A 189 2.78 -1.82 7.77
N CYS A 190 2.79 -2.79 6.86
CA CYS A 190 1.59 -3.55 6.49
C CYS A 190 1.04 -4.37 7.66
N GLU A 191 1.89 -5.12 8.37
CA GLU A 191 1.45 -6.05 9.40
C GLU A 191 1.06 -5.34 10.70
N LYS A 192 1.92 -4.42 11.17
CA LYS A 192 1.77 -3.78 12.49
C LYS A 192 0.79 -2.61 12.50
N TYR A 193 0.66 -1.89 11.37
CA TYR A 193 -0.17 -0.68 11.32
C TYR A 193 -1.40 -0.82 10.42
N LEU A 194 -1.31 -1.63 9.35
CA LEU A 194 -2.42 -1.81 8.41
C LEU A 194 -3.17 -3.13 8.62
N ALA A 195 -2.73 -3.98 9.52
CA ALA A 195 -3.29 -5.32 9.78
C ALA A 195 -3.34 -6.20 8.51
N ILE A 196 -2.37 -6.05 7.60
CA ILE A 196 -2.29 -6.80 6.34
C ILE A 196 -1.10 -7.74 6.40
N PRO A 197 -1.31 -9.08 6.49
CA PRO A 197 -0.23 -10.05 6.39
C PRO A 197 0.33 -10.09 4.98
N VAL A 198 1.65 -10.06 4.83
CA VAL A 198 2.35 -10.04 3.56
C VAL A 198 3.34 -11.18 3.41
N VAL A 199 3.61 -11.56 2.16
CA VAL A 199 4.70 -12.48 1.81
C VAL A 199 5.86 -11.67 1.25
N LYS A 200 7.04 -11.80 1.86
CA LYS A 200 8.29 -11.21 1.37
C LYS A 200 8.97 -12.16 0.40
N GLY A 201 9.39 -11.65 -0.75
CA GLY A 201 10.06 -12.48 -1.75
C GLY A 201 10.83 -11.69 -2.78
N VAL A 202 11.47 -12.42 -3.68
CA VAL A 202 12.23 -11.89 -4.83
C VAL A 202 11.43 -12.14 -6.10
N LYS A 203 11.37 -11.16 -6.98
CA LYS A 203 10.77 -11.29 -8.32
C LYS A 203 11.64 -12.15 -9.23
N THR A 204 11.01 -12.82 -10.17
CA THR A 204 11.72 -13.47 -11.28
C THR A 204 12.38 -12.43 -12.19
N ASP A 205 13.33 -12.85 -13.01
CA ASP A 205 13.99 -11.97 -13.99
C ASP A 205 13.00 -11.30 -14.95
N LYS A 206 11.88 -11.96 -15.24
CA LYS A 206 10.81 -11.43 -16.09
C LYS A 206 10.00 -10.33 -15.40
N GLU A 207 9.79 -10.43 -14.12
CA GLU A 207 8.92 -9.53 -13.34
C GLU A 207 9.70 -8.47 -12.54
N LYS A 208 11.03 -8.48 -12.61
CA LYS A 208 11.85 -7.48 -11.92
C LYS A 208 11.71 -6.09 -12.52
N PHE A 209 11.98 -5.07 -11.74
CA PHE A 209 11.96 -3.67 -12.16
C PHE A 209 13.04 -3.40 -13.22
N ALA A 210 12.70 -2.58 -14.20
CA ALA A 210 13.60 -2.23 -15.31
C ALA A 210 14.89 -1.55 -14.80
N GLY A 211 16.04 -2.12 -15.16
CA GLY A 211 17.36 -1.66 -14.73
C GLY A 211 17.83 -2.26 -13.40
N ALA A 212 16.98 -2.96 -12.64
CA ALA A 212 17.39 -3.60 -11.39
C ALA A 212 18.06 -4.96 -11.62
N GLU A 213 19.09 -5.26 -10.84
CA GLU A 213 19.66 -6.61 -10.75
C GLU A 213 18.73 -7.55 -9.99
N GLU A 214 18.20 -7.08 -8.84
CA GLU A 214 17.26 -7.82 -8.01
C GLU A 214 16.09 -6.92 -7.60
N THR A 215 14.87 -7.45 -7.64
CA THR A 215 13.67 -6.77 -7.15
C THR A 215 13.04 -7.61 -6.04
N TYR A 216 12.95 -7.04 -4.87
CA TYR A 216 12.23 -7.58 -3.72
C TYR A 216 10.83 -7.00 -3.66
N THR A 217 9.89 -7.76 -3.13
CA THR A 217 8.48 -7.39 -3.06
C THR A 217 7.82 -7.87 -1.78
N ILE A 218 6.78 -7.18 -1.36
CA ILE A 218 5.77 -7.69 -0.44
C ILE A 218 4.48 -7.91 -1.21
N GLU A 219 3.95 -9.13 -1.14
CA GLU A 219 2.71 -9.53 -1.80
C GLU A 219 1.61 -9.76 -0.76
N ALA A 220 0.47 -9.09 -0.92
CA ALA A 220 -0.70 -9.27 -0.07
C ALA A 220 -1.82 -9.99 -0.84
N MET A 221 -2.61 -10.80 -0.15
CA MET A 221 -3.81 -11.43 -0.71
C MET A 221 -5.03 -10.56 -0.39
N MET A 222 -5.77 -10.20 -1.41
CA MET A 222 -7.02 -9.47 -1.27
C MET A 222 -8.18 -10.44 -0.94
N HIS A 223 -9.33 -9.90 -0.55
CA HIS A 223 -10.48 -10.70 -0.14
C HIS A 223 -10.92 -11.71 -1.22
N ASP A 224 -10.82 -11.34 -2.49
CA ASP A 224 -11.17 -12.18 -3.64
C ASP A 224 -10.06 -13.20 -4.05
N GLY A 225 -9.03 -13.35 -3.23
CA GLY A 225 -7.91 -14.27 -3.45
C GLY A 225 -6.85 -13.79 -4.45
N LYS A 226 -7.01 -12.61 -5.06
CA LYS A 226 -5.98 -12.06 -5.94
C LYS A 226 -4.85 -11.41 -5.15
N SER A 227 -3.67 -11.39 -5.77
CA SER A 227 -2.48 -10.75 -5.23
C SER A 227 -2.44 -9.26 -5.52
N LEU A 228 -1.97 -8.49 -4.54
CA LEU A 228 -1.59 -7.11 -4.74
C LEU A 228 -0.14 -6.90 -4.29
N GLN A 229 0.71 -6.46 -5.23
CA GLN A 229 2.05 -5.97 -4.91
C GLN A 229 1.92 -4.68 -4.10
N SER A 230 2.32 -4.73 -2.83
CA SER A 230 2.05 -3.67 -1.87
C SER A 230 3.26 -2.76 -1.57
N GLY A 231 4.45 -3.17 -1.96
CA GLY A 231 5.68 -2.40 -1.87
C GLY A 231 6.83 -3.16 -2.51
N THR A 232 7.82 -2.43 -3.03
CA THR A 232 9.01 -3.01 -3.68
C THR A 232 10.28 -2.35 -3.20
N SER A 233 11.37 -3.11 -3.23
CA SER A 233 12.73 -2.65 -2.93
C SER A 233 13.69 -3.27 -3.93
N HIS A 234 14.50 -2.43 -4.58
CA HIS A 234 15.34 -2.81 -5.71
C HIS A 234 16.82 -2.63 -5.39
N TYR A 235 17.61 -3.61 -5.81
CA TYR A 235 19.05 -3.50 -5.88
C TYR A 235 19.48 -3.34 -7.34
N PHE A 236 20.21 -2.27 -7.66
CA PHE A 236 20.61 -1.92 -9.03
C PHE A 236 22.08 -2.24 -9.34
N GLY A 237 22.84 -2.74 -8.36
CA GLY A 237 24.28 -2.84 -8.54
C GLY A 237 24.91 -1.47 -8.74
N ASP A 238 25.91 -1.39 -9.61
CA ASP A 238 26.62 -0.16 -9.97
C ASP A 238 26.26 0.36 -11.39
N GLY A 239 25.25 -0.23 -12.04
CA GLY A 239 24.88 0.08 -13.43
C GLY A 239 24.51 1.55 -13.63
N PHE A 240 23.63 2.11 -12.80
CA PHE A 240 23.29 3.53 -12.85
C PHE A 240 24.49 4.43 -12.50
N ALA A 241 25.30 4.06 -11.52
CA ALA A 241 26.51 4.81 -11.18
C ALA A 241 27.46 4.91 -12.37
N ARG A 242 27.63 3.83 -13.13
CA ARG A 242 28.44 3.83 -14.38
C ARG A 242 27.80 4.67 -15.47
N ALA A 243 26.49 4.56 -15.69
CA ALA A 243 25.79 5.33 -16.72
C ALA A 243 25.84 6.84 -16.46
N PHE A 244 25.88 7.27 -15.21
CA PHE A 244 25.94 8.67 -14.78
C PHE A 244 27.32 9.13 -14.35
N ASP A 245 28.35 8.28 -14.50
CA ASP A 245 29.73 8.53 -14.08
C ASP A 245 29.86 9.00 -12.61
N ILE A 246 29.12 8.34 -11.72
CA ILE A 246 29.18 8.61 -10.29
C ILE A 246 30.34 7.80 -9.70
N GLN A 247 31.44 8.48 -9.37
CA GLN A 247 32.65 7.84 -8.83
C GLN A 247 33.01 8.44 -7.48
N PHE A 248 33.55 7.60 -6.60
CA PHE A 248 34.12 8.04 -5.32
C PHE A 248 35.50 7.46 -5.11
N THR A 249 36.33 8.18 -4.38
CA THR A 249 37.62 7.67 -3.93
C THR A 249 37.43 6.86 -2.65
N ASP A 250 37.78 5.56 -2.67
CA ASP A 250 37.68 4.66 -1.54
C ASP A 250 38.80 4.89 -0.48
N ARG A 251 38.82 4.08 0.57
CA ARG A 251 39.77 4.16 1.66
C ARG A 251 41.22 3.83 1.23
N ASN A 252 41.39 3.17 0.10
CA ASN A 252 42.68 2.83 -0.49
C ASN A 252 43.11 3.81 -1.57
N ASN A 253 42.44 4.94 -1.68
CA ASN A 253 42.69 5.97 -2.70
C ASN A 253 42.49 5.49 -4.14
N THR A 254 41.54 4.57 -4.33
CA THR A 254 41.12 4.00 -5.64
C THR A 254 39.74 4.51 -6.01
N LEU A 255 39.53 4.83 -7.30
CA LEU A 255 38.22 5.21 -7.81
C LEU A 255 37.31 3.98 -7.91
N GLN A 256 36.09 4.09 -7.36
CA GLN A 256 35.06 3.07 -7.33
C GLN A 256 33.71 3.64 -7.79
N TYR A 257 32.81 2.78 -8.24
CA TYR A 257 31.41 3.11 -8.48
C TYR A 257 30.56 2.66 -7.28
N PRO A 258 29.70 3.55 -6.73
CA PRO A 258 28.81 3.15 -5.63
C PRO A 258 27.69 2.25 -6.13
N HIS A 259 27.10 1.50 -5.20
CA HIS A 259 25.97 0.60 -5.43
C HIS A 259 24.67 1.27 -5.03
N GLN A 260 23.63 1.15 -5.88
CA GLN A 260 22.37 1.87 -5.74
C GLN A 260 21.24 0.95 -5.31
N THR A 261 20.32 1.50 -4.49
CA THR A 261 19.00 0.93 -4.22
C THR A 261 17.91 1.94 -4.54
N SER A 262 16.72 1.46 -4.84
CA SER A 262 15.48 2.24 -4.74
C SER A 262 14.36 1.41 -4.15
N TRP A 263 13.40 2.07 -3.51
CA TRP A 263 12.28 1.42 -2.87
C TRP A 263 11.08 2.36 -2.81
N GLY A 264 9.87 1.81 -2.95
CA GLY A 264 8.66 2.61 -3.07
C GLY A 264 7.40 1.96 -2.54
N MET A 265 6.53 2.80 -1.97
CA MET A 265 5.15 2.48 -1.60
C MET A 265 4.25 3.65 -2.02
N SER A 266 3.12 3.34 -2.65
CA SER A 266 2.19 4.33 -3.19
C SER A 266 0.84 4.29 -2.48
N THR A 267 -0.04 5.20 -2.85
CA THR A 267 -1.46 5.20 -2.45
C THR A 267 -2.21 3.92 -2.84
N ARG A 268 -1.59 3.01 -3.62
CA ARG A 268 -2.10 1.64 -3.84
C ARG A 268 -2.36 0.90 -2.53
N ILE A 269 -1.60 1.20 -1.47
CA ILE A 269 -1.79 0.59 -0.16
C ILE A 269 -3.16 0.91 0.46
N ILE A 270 -3.77 2.05 0.11
CA ILE A 270 -5.16 2.36 0.50
C ILE A 270 -6.11 1.37 -0.17
N GLY A 271 -5.88 1.06 -1.45
CA GLY A 271 -6.62 0.01 -2.15
C GLY A 271 -6.47 -1.35 -1.48
N ALA A 272 -5.28 -1.69 -1.00
CA ALA A 272 -5.05 -2.91 -0.23
C ALA A 272 -5.88 -2.94 1.06
N ILE A 273 -5.93 -1.85 1.82
CA ILE A 273 -6.77 -1.74 3.03
C ILE A 273 -8.25 -1.99 2.70
N ILE A 274 -8.76 -1.34 1.66
CA ILE A 274 -10.15 -1.51 1.23
C ILE A 274 -10.45 -2.96 0.88
N MET A 275 -9.63 -3.57 0.02
CA MET A 275 -9.87 -4.93 -0.49
C MET A 275 -9.56 -6.04 0.51
N THR A 276 -8.80 -5.77 1.56
CA THR A 276 -8.49 -6.73 2.61
C THR A 276 -9.52 -6.72 3.72
N HIS A 277 -9.96 -5.53 4.15
CA HIS A 277 -10.75 -5.37 5.38
C HIS A 277 -12.20 -4.95 5.15
N GLY A 278 -12.52 -4.31 4.03
CA GLY A 278 -13.86 -3.84 3.72
C GLY A 278 -14.90 -4.97 3.69
N ASP A 279 -16.16 -4.60 3.88
CA ASP A 279 -17.30 -5.51 3.84
C ASP A 279 -18.47 -4.90 3.05
N ASN A 280 -19.62 -5.58 3.02
CA ASN A 280 -20.81 -5.10 2.33
C ASN A 280 -21.48 -3.87 2.98
N ASN A 281 -20.91 -3.34 4.07
CA ASN A 281 -21.34 -2.07 4.69
C ASN A 281 -20.32 -0.94 4.47
N GLY A 282 -19.24 -1.18 3.75
CA GLY A 282 -18.23 -0.20 3.38
C GLY A 282 -16.83 -0.50 3.89
N LEU A 283 -16.11 0.56 4.25
CA LEU A 283 -14.75 0.46 4.79
C LEU A 283 -14.72 -0.19 6.18
N VAL A 284 -13.63 -0.87 6.46
CA VAL A 284 -13.23 -1.24 7.82
C VAL A 284 -11.75 -0.83 7.95
N LEU A 285 -11.50 0.25 8.67
CA LEU A 285 -10.17 0.83 8.73
C LEU A 285 -9.36 0.29 9.91
N PRO A 286 -8.10 -0.10 9.69
CA PRO A 286 -7.16 -0.34 10.78
C PRO A 286 -7.04 0.93 11.65
N PRO A 287 -7.12 0.81 12.97
CA PRO A 287 -7.15 1.98 13.85
C PRO A 287 -5.96 2.94 13.71
N ALA A 288 -4.77 2.42 13.38
CA ALA A 288 -3.57 3.24 13.24
C ALA A 288 -3.69 4.30 12.14
N VAL A 289 -4.42 4.01 11.05
CA VAL A 289 -4.54 4.91 9.89
C VAL A 289 -5.93 5.51 9.70
N ALA A 290 -6.90 5.14 10.52
CA ALA A 290 -8.25 5.72 10.48
C ALA A 290 -8.20 7.23 10.76
N PRO A 291 -8.78 8.09 9.89
CA PRO A 291 -8.84 9.53 10.16
C PRO A 291 -9.57 9.87 11.45
N ILE A 292 -10.60 9.10 11.77
CA ILE A 292 -11.36 9.15 13.00
C ILE A 292 -11.32 7.75 13.62
N GLN A 293 -10.78 7.65 14.84
CA GLN A 293 -10.73 6.40 15.59
C GLN A 293 -12.01 6.17 16.39
N VAL A 294 -12.58 7.26 16.91
CA VAL A 294 -13.80 7.24 17.72
C VAL A 294 -14.73 8.34 17.25
N MET A 295 -15.92 7.96 16.77
CA MET A 295 -16.98 8.90 16.45
C MET A 295 -18.01 8.94 17.57
N VAL A 296 -18.15 10.09 18.21
CA VAL A 296 -19.15 10.33 19.24
C VAL A 296 -20.50 10.67 18.60
N VAL A 297 -21.52 9.87 18.91
CA VAL A 297 -22.88 10.05 18.41
C VAL A 297 -23.83 10.22 19.58
N PRO A 298 -24.26 11.45 19.89
CA PRO A 298 -25.26 11.68 20.92
C PRO A 298 -26.63 11.14 20.48
N ILE A 299 -27.27 10.40 21.39
CA ILE A 299 -28.61 9.85 21.19
C ILE A 299 -29.62 10.77 21.86
N ALA A 300 -30.65 11.21 21.09
CA ALA A 300 -31.62 12.21 21.52
C ALA A 300 -30.92 13.53 21.95
N GLN A 301 -30.04 14.04 21.11
CA GLN A 301 -29.22 15.23 21.37
C GLN A 301 -30.01 16.50 21.69
N HIS A 302 -31.30 16.54 21.31
CA HIS A 302 -32.22 17.64 21.63
C HIS A 302 -32.64 17.72 23.11
N LYS A 303 -32.38 16.65 23.89
CA LYS A 303 -32.63 16.65 25.32
C LYS A 303 -31.52 17.41 26.04
N GLU A 304 -31.95 18.11 27.12
CA GLU A 304 -31.08 18.93 27.96
C GLU A 304 -29.83 18.15 28.41
N GLY A 305 -28.66 18.75 28.29
CA GLY A 305 -27.38 18.23 28.76
C GLY A 305 -26.75 17.14 27.90
N VAL A 306 -27.44 16.58 26.88
CA VAL A 306 -26.90 15.47 26.09
C VAL A 306 -25.83 15.96 25.11
N ALA A 307 -26.08 17.00 24.34
CA ALA A 307 -25.12 17.54 23.39
C ALA A 307 -23.88 18.11 24.08
N GLU A 308 -24.05 18.79 25.19
CA GLU A 308 -22.97 19.36 25.99
C GLU A 308 -22.08 18.28 26.60
N THR A 309 -22.69 17.23 27.17
CA THR A 309 -21.94 16.10 27.72
C THR A 309 -21.17 15.35 26.64
N ALA A 310 -21.80 15.08 25.49
CA ALA A 310 -21.15 14.41 24.36
C ALA A 310 -19.98 15.26 23.80
N SER A 311 -20.16 16.59 23.69
CA SER A 311 -19.11 17.50 23.25
C SER A 311 -17.93 17.54 24.21
N SER A 312 -18.20 17.64 25.52
CA SER A 312 -17.16 17.62 26.55
C SER A 312 -16.38 16.31 26.53
N LEU A 313 -17.08 15.19 26.31
CA LEU A 313 -16.47 13.87 26.20
C LEU A 313 -15.58 13.77 24.95
N CYS A 314 -16.05 14.27 23.82
CA CYS A 314 -15.26 14.31 22.59
C CYS A 314 -13.97 15.12 22.77
N GLU A 315 -14.04 16.33 23.36
CA GLU A 315 -12.86 17.15 23.64
C GLU A 315 -11.87 16.46 24.61
N ARG A 316 -12.38 15.70 25.57
CA ARG A 316 -11.56 14.87 26.45
C ARG A 316 -10.81 13.79 25.64
N LEU A 317 -11.51 13.09 24.75
CA LEU A 317 -10.94 12.02 23.92
C LEU A 317 -9.92 12.52 22.88
N LYS A 318 -10.10 13.72 22.35
CA LYS A 318 -9.17 14.34 21.37
C LYS A 318 -7.73 14.49 21.88
N LYS A 319 -7.53 14.46 23.21
CA LYS A 319 -6.19 14.53 23.82
C LYS A 319 -5.33 13.32 23.48
N ASN A 320 -5.94 12.15 23.30
CA ASN A 320 -5.24 10.87 23.12
C ASN A 320 -5.64 10.14 21.85
N PHE A 321 -6.77 10.49 21.23
CA PHE A 321 -7.32 9.79 20.07
C PHE A 321 -7.74 10.78 18.97
N ARG A 322 -7.76 10.32 17.73
CA ARG A 322 -8.46 11.02 16.66
C ARG A 322 -9.95 10.80 16.82
N ALA A 323 -10.58 11.66 17.62
CA ALA A 323 -12.01 11.61 17.92
C ALA A 323 -12.74 12.77 17.23
N ASP A 324 -13.99 12.53 16.86
CA ASP A 324 -14.90 13.56 16.35
C ASP A 324 -16.31 13.32 16.85
N ILE A 325 -17.20 14.29 16.65
CA ILE A 325 -18.59 14.25 17.12
C ILE A 325 -19.54 14.65 16.00
N ASP A 326 -20.67 13.97 15.86
CA ASP A 326 -21.73 14.31 14.92
C ASP A 326 -22.93 14.93 15.64
N LEU A 327 -23.00 16.25 15.61
CA LEU A 327 -24.11 17.06 16.12
C LEU A 327 -25.14 17.44 15.06
N SER A 328 -25.07 16.86 13.84
CA SER A 328 -26.04 17.11 12.78
C SER A 328 -27.44 16.67 13.21
N GLU A 329 -28.46 17.18 12.53
CA GLU A 329 -29.86 16.83 12.75
C GLU A 329 -30.26 15.45 12.15
N ASN A 330 -29.32 14.75 11.51
CA ASN A 330 -29.58 13.44 10.94
C ASN A 330 -29.99 12.43 12.04
N SER A 331 -30.80 11.45 11.66
CA SER A 331 -31.22 10.38 12.56
C SER A 331 -30.01 9.56 13.03
N PRO A 332 -30.06 8.99 14.25
CA PRO A 332 -29.00 8.10 14.73
C PRO A 332 -28.70 6.95 13.76
N GLY A 333 -29.73 6.35 13.15
CA GLY A 333 -29.57 5.27 12.17
C GLY A 333 -28.80 5.73 10.92
N TRP A 334 -29.02 6.95 10.43
CA TRP A 334 -28.27 7.53 9.33
C TRP A 334 -26.80 7.74 9.73
N LYS A 335 -26.56 8.35 10.91
CA LYS A 335 -25.20 8.56 11.41
C LYS A 335 -24.44 7.24 11.56
N PHE A 336 -25.08 6.19 12.08
CA PHE A 336 -24.48 4.87 12.19
C PHE A 336 -24.07 4.31 10.84
N ALA A 337 -24.96 4.37 9.84
CA ALA A 337 -24.67 3.91 8.48
C ALA A 337 -23.53 4.71 7.83
N GLN A 338 -23.50 6.02 8.03
CA GLN A 338 -22.47 6.91 7.48
C GLN A 338 -21.08 6.54 8.02
N TYR A 339 -20.95 6.35 9.32
CA TYR A 339 -19.65 6.04 9.93
C TYR A 339 -19.26 4.57 9.78
N GLU A 340 -20.21 3.67 9.62
CA GLU A 340 -19.96 2.30 9.16
C GLU A 340 -19.40 2.30 7.72
N MET A 341 -20.01 3.05 6.80
CA MET A 341 -19.51 3.22 5.42
C MET A 341 -18.08 3.79 5.39
N LYS A 342 -17.78 4.76 6.25
CA LYS A 342 -16.44 5.36 6.38
C LYS A 342 -15.45 4.48 7.16
N GLY A 343 -15.88 3.37 7.72
CA GLY A 343 -15.00 2.42 8.40
C GLY A 343 -14.40 2.91 9.70
N VAL A 344 -15.07 3.83 10.40
CA VAL A 344 -14.62 4.34 11.70
C VAL A 344 -14.53 3.20 12.71
N PRO A 345 -13.39 2.93 13.33
CA PRO A 345 -13.18 1.74 14.16
C PRO A 345 -14.14 1.63 15.34
N LEU A 346 -14.38 2.73 16.05
CA LEU A 346 -15.28 2.78 17.22
C LEU A 346 -16.32 3.89 17.07
N ARG A 347 -17.57 3.55 17.36
CA ARG A 347 -18.64 4.51 17.58
C ARG A 347 -18.96 4.55 19.07
N LEU A 348 -18.98 5.76 19.64
CA LEU A 348 -19.39 6.02 21.00
C LEU A 348 -20.82 6.56 20.98
N GLU A 349 -21.77 5.81 21.52
CA GLU A 349 -23.17 6.21 21.68
C GLU A 349 -23.39 6.67 23.13
N ILE A 350 -24.00 7.84 23.31
CA ILE A 350 -24.35 8.37 24.63
C ILE A 350 -25.69 9.09 24.58
N GLY A 351 -26.59 8.68 25.45
CA GLY A 351 -27.93 9.26 25.62
C GLY A 351 -28.25 9.59 27.05
N PRO A 352 -29.47 10.09 27.34
CA PRO A 352 -29.86 10.53 28.69
C PRO A 352 -29.67 9.45 29.75
N LYS A 353 -30.06 8.20 29.46
CA LYS A 353 -29.92 7.07 30.37
C LYS A 353 -28.46 6.70 30.66
N ASP A 354 -27.61 6.85 29.65
CA ASP A 354 -26.17 6.57 29.77
C ASP A 354 -25.52 7.61 30.67
N ILE A 355 -25.90 8.90 30.50
CA ILE A 355 -25.40 10.00 31.33
C ILE A 355 -25.80 9.80 32.78
N GLU A 356 -27.08 9.46 33.06
CA GLU A 356 -27.57 9.16 34.43
C GLU A 356 -26.79 8.01 35.05
N ALA A 357 -26.43 6.99 34.28
CA ALA A 357 -25.69 5.82 34.74
C ALA A 357 -24.16 6.04 34.78
N GLY A 358 -23.65 7.21 34.35
CA GLY A 358 -22.22 7.49 34.27
C GLY A 358 -21.45 6.59 33.31
N GLN A 359 -22.09 6.19 32.22
CA GLN A 359 -21.57 5.26 31.22
C GLN A 359 -21.80 5.74 29.78
N CYS A 360 -21.24 5.03 28.83
CA CYS A 360 -21.53 5.13 27.39
C CYS A 360 -21.51 3.74 26.74
N VAL A 361 -21.85 3.66 25.47
CA VAL A 361 -21.78 2.43 24.69
C VAL A 361 -20.72 2.59 23.60
N LEU A 362 -19.71 1.72 23.58
CA LEU A 362 -18.76 1.59 22.47
C LEU A 362 -19.23 0.48 21.54
N VAL A 363 -19.24 0.76 20.24
CA VAL A 363 -19.63 -0.18 19.19
C VAL A 363 -18.47 -0.35 18.22
N ARG A 364 -17.99 -1.57 18.08
CA ARG A 364 -16.91 -1.92 17.13
C ARG A 364 -17.44 -1.98 15.70
N ARG A 365 -16.64 -1.46 14.75
CA ARG A 365 -16.97 -1.52 13.32
C ARG A 365 -16.81 -2.93 12.75
N ASP A 366 -15.79 -3.66 13.16
CA ASP A 366 -15.39 -4.93 12.57
C ASP A 366 -16.35 -6.11 12.85
N ASN A 367 -16.96 -6.14 14.02
CA ASN A 367 -17.86 -7.23 14.45
C ASN A 367 -19.20 -6.74 15.02
N ARG A 368 -19.39 -5.41 15.15
CA ARG A 368 -20.60 -4.76 15.68
C ARG A 368 -20.89 -5.07 17.16
N GLU A 369 -19.92 -5.58 17.89
CA GLU A 369 -20.04 -5.82 19.31
C GLU A 369 -20.24 -4.51 20.07
N LYS A 370 -21.16 -4.54 21.06
CA LYS A 370 -21.48 -3.41 21.92
C LYS A 370 -20.92 -3.66 23.33
N THR A 371 -20.16 -2.70 23.82
CA THR A 371 -19.60 -2.72 25.18
C THR A 371 -20.11 -1.52 25.96
N PHE A 372 -20.73 -1.75 27.10
CA PHE A 372 -21.08 -0.68 28.04
C PHE A 372 -19.86 -0.34 28.87
N VAL A 373 -19.48 0.92 28.89
CA VAL A 373 -18.24 1.39 29.50
C VAL A 373 -18.53 2.53 30.45
N LYS A 374 -18.00 2.47 31.68
CA LYS A 374 -18.04 3.60 32.60
C LYS A 374 -17.18 4.74 32.07
N LEU A 375 -17.64 5.97 32.23
CA LEU A 375 -16.92 7.15 31.74
C LEU A 375 -15.53 7.30 32.36
N GLU A 376 -15.31 6.78 33.57
CA GLU A 376 -13.99 6.78 34.23
C GLU A 376 -12.97 5.85 33.57
N ASP A 377 -13.42 4.75 32.98
CA ASP A 377 -12.57 3.73 32.34
C ASP A 377 -12.45 3.92 30.82
N LEU A 378 -13.02 4.98 30.24
CA LEU A 378 -13.28 5.11 28.82
C LEU A 378 -12.02 5.07 27.97
N GLU A 379 -10.95 5.81 28.31
CA GLU A 379 -9.73 5.85 27.52
C GLU A 379 -8.99 4.50 27.53
N SER A 380 -8.98 3.80 28.66
CA SER A 380 -8.37 2.47 28.75
C SER A 380 -9.13 1.45 27.92
N GLU A 381 -10.47 1.49 27.94
CA GLU A 381 -11.31 0.61 27.13
C GLU A 381 -11.21 0.92 25.63
N ILE A 382 -11.16 2.19 25.22
CA ILE A 382 -10.91 2.56 23.83
C ILE A 382 -9.56 2.01 23.38
N THR A 383 -8.50 2.21 24.15
CA THR A 383 -7.16 1.70 23.83
C THR A 383 -7.18 0.19 23.64
N ARG A 384 -7.81 -0.55 24.54
CA ARG A 384 -7.95 -2.00 24.49
C ARG A 384 -8.73 -2.44 23.24
N LEU A 385 -9.88 -1.83 22.99
CA LEU A 385 -10.73 -2.19 21.83
C LEU A 385 -10.07 -1.85 20.50
N LEU A 386 -9.34 -0.74 20.37
CA LEU A 386 -8.59 -0.41 19.15
C LEU A 386 -7.52 -1.47 18.85
N GLN A 387 -6.82 -1.95 19.87
CA GLN A 387 -5.85 -3.04 19.70
C GLN A 387 -6.54 -4.36 19.28
N GLU A 388 -7.64 -4.71 19.94
CA GLU A 388 -8.42 -5.90 19.57
C GLU A 388 -8.98 -5.83 18.15
N ILE A 389 -9.41 -4.66 17.68
CA ILE A 389 -9.84 -4.47 16.28
C ILE A 389 -8.67 -4.74 15.34
N HIS A 390 -7.49 -4.18 15.62
CA HIS A 390 -6.30 -4.44 14.81
C HIS A 390 -5.99 -5.94 14.73
N ASP A 391 -5.93 -6.60 15.87
CA ASP A 391 -5.60 -8.04 15.96
C ASP A 391 -6.65 -8.90 15.24
N SER A 392 -7.93 -8.57 15.39
CA SER A 392 -9.04 -9.24 14.71
C SER A 392 -8.95 -9.10 13.19
N LEU A 393 -8.66 -7.90 12.69
CA LEU A 393 -8.48 -7.64 11.26
C LEU A 393 -7.29 -8.43 10.69
N TYR A 394 -6.16 -8.43 11.41
CA TYR A 394 -4.97 -9.18 11.01
C TYR A 394 -5.24 -10.68 10.95
N GLN A 395 -5.84 -11.26 12.00
CA GLN A 395 -6.15 -12.69 12.06
C GLN A 395 -7.15 -13.11 10.97
N LYS A 396 -8.15 -12.29 10.69
CA LYS A 396 -9.12 -12.54 9.62
C LYS A 396 -8.43 -12.55 8.24
N ALA A 397 -7.57 -11.58 7.98
CA ALA A 397 -6.80 -11.50 6.72
C ALA A 397 -5.82 -12.68 6.58
N LEU A 398 -5.15 -13.07 7.66
CA LEU A 398 -4.25 -14.22 7.69
C LEU A 398 -5.01 -15.52 7.41
N ALA A 399 -6.14 -15.73 8.07
CA ALA A 399 -6.97 -16.92 7.85
C ALA A 399 -7.48 -17.00 6.40
N ASN A 400 -7.87 -15.86 5.79
CA ASN A 400 -8.23 -15.81 4.38
C ASN A 400 -7.07 -16.21 3.47
N ARG A 401 -5.85 -15.71 3.73
CA ARG A 401 -4.66 -16.09 2.97
C ARG A 401 -4.34 -17.58 3.09
N GLU A 402 -4.37 -18.11 4.30
CA GLU A 402 -4.07 -19.52 4.55
C GLU A 402 -5.10 -20.45 3.89
N ALA A 403 -6.39 -20.12 3.99
CA ALA A 403 -7.46 -20.88 3.38
C ALA A 403 -7.41 -20.87 1.84
N ASN A 404 -6.82 -19.85 1.23
CA ASN A 404 -6.68 -19.68 -0.22
C ASN A 404 -5.23 -19.84 -0.70
N THR A 405 -4.39 -20.54 0.04
CA THR A 405 -3.03 -20.93 -0.38
C THR A 405 -3.01 -22.42 -0.68
N TYR A 406 -2.66 -22.78 -1.90
CA TYR A 406 -2.68 -24.13 -2.43
C TYR A 406 -1.30 -24.59 -2.80
N ILE A 407 -1.06 -25.90 -2.75
CA ILE A 407 0.19 -26.54 -3.20
C ILE A 407 -0.13 -27.41 -4.42
N ALA A 408 0.75 -27.35 -5.43
CA ALA A 408 0.68 -28.23 -6.59
C ALA A 408 2.10 -28.74 -6.94
N HIS A 409 2.20 -30.01 -7.29
CA HIS A 409 3.48 -30.68 -7.59
C HIS A 409 3.71 -30.87 -9.08
N ASP A 410 2.64 -30.87 -9.88
CA ASP A 410 2.66 -30.98 -11.33
C ASP A 410 1.54 -30.15 -11.96
N MET A 411 1.51 -30.10 -13.30
CA MET A 411 0.50 -29.33 -14.05
C MET A 411 -0.92 -29.87 -13.87
N ALA A 412 -1.11 -31.16 -13.65
CA ALA A 412 -2.43 -31.75 -13.45
C ALA A 412 -3.04 -31.31 -12.12
N GLU A 413 -2.24 -31.33 -11.05
CA GLU A 413 -2.64 -30.76 -9.76
C GLU A 413 -2.86 -29.24 -9.86
N MET A 414 -2.00 -28.53 -10.61
CA MET A 414 -2.13 -27.08 -10.79
C MET A 414 -3.45 -26.72 -11.47
N HIS A 415 -3.84 -27.41 -12.55
CA HIS A 415 -5.14 -27.22 -13.19
C HIS A 415 -6.29 -27.47 -12.22
N LYS A 416 -6.20 -28.50 -11.40
CA LYS A 416 -7.24 -28.85 -10.43
C LYS A 416 -7.41 -27.80 -9.36
N VAL A 417 -6.32 -27.27 -8.78
CA VAL A 417 -6.41 -26.29 -7.68
C VAL A 417 -6.72 -24.88 -8.18
N ALA A 418 -6.42 -24.57 -9.45
CA ALA A 418 -6.69 -23.25 -10.04
C ALA A 418 -8.06 -23.15 -10.71
N ASP A 419 -8.80 -24.26 -10.84
CA ASP A 419 -10.11 -24.31 -11.50
C ASP A 419 -11.16 -23.53 -10.70
N GLY A 420 -11.63 -22.43 -11.27
CA GLY A 420 -12.65 -21.57 -10.66
C GLY A 420 -12.23 -20.84 -9.38
N THR A 421 -10.98 -20.93 -8.97
CA THR A 421 -10.48 -20.33 -7.73
C THR A 421 -9.47 -19.20 -8.00
N ASN A 422 -9.33 -18.28 -7.05
CA ASN A 422 -8.20 -17.38 -6.95
C ASN A 422 -7.47 -17.67 -5.64
N GLY A 423 -6.17 -17.51 -5.64
CA GLY A 423 -5.35 -17.75 -4.45
C GLY A 423 -3.87 -17.65 -4.75
N PHE A 424 -3.08 -18.00 -3.76
CA PHE A 424 -1.65 -18.25 -3.89
C PHE A 424 -1.43 -19.73 -4.19
N TYR A 425 -0.67 -20.01 -5.25
CA TYR A 425 -0.31 -21.38 -5.63
C TYR A 425 1.19 -21.55 -5.41
N LYS A 426 1.56 -22.32 -4.41
CA LYS A 426 2.95 -22.68 -4.09
C LYS A 426 3.38 -23.89 -4.91
N THR A 427 4.46 -23.77 -5.64
CA THR A 427 5.04 -24.86 -6.43
C THR A 427 6.56 -24.82 -6.40
N MET A 428 7.19 -25.93 -6.79
CA MET A 428 8.60 -25.94 -7.08
C MET A 428 8.85 -25.55 -8.55
N TRP A 429 9.87 -24.76 -8.83
CA TRP A 429 10.19 -24.21 -10.15
C TRP A 429 11.68 -24.33 -10.48
N CYS A 430 12.01 -24.60 -11.75
CA CYS A 430 13.38 -24.78 -12.22
C CYS A 430 14.13 -23.47 -12.52
N GLY A 431 13.46 -22.31 -12.49
CA GLY A 431 14.05 -21.02 -12.85
C GLY A 431 13.98 -20.68 -14.35
N ASP A 432 13.34 -21.51 -15.17
CA ASP A 432 13.28 -21.33 -16.62
C ASP A 432 12.09 -20.45 -17.02
N LEU A 433 12.34 -19.41 -17.85
CA LEU A 433 11.32 -18.52 -18.37
C LEU A 433 10.21 -19.26 -19.15
N ALA A 434 10.56 -20.33 -19.88
CA ALA A 434 9.58 -21.09 -20.62
C ALA A 434 8.52 -21.73 -19.70
N CYS A 435 8.92 -22.17 -18.51
CA CYS A 435 7.99 -22.68 -17.51
C CYS A 435 7.12 -21.58 -16.92
N GLU A 436 7.67 -20.38 -16.70
CA GLU A 436 6.92 -19.22 -16.23
C GLU A 436 5.86 -18.77 -17.27
N LEU A 437 6.22 -18.73 -18.55
CA LEU A 437 5.27 -18.43 -19.63
C LEU A 437 4.18 -19.50 -19.75
N LYS A 438 4.53 -20.78 -19.60
CA LYS A 438 3.56 -21.88 -19.59
C LYS A 438 2.51 -21.74 -18.50
N MET A 439 2.89 -21.33 -17.29
CA MET A 439 1.96 -21.07 -16.19
C MET A 439 0.98 -19.95 -16.55
N LYS A 440 1.45 -18.90 -17.23
CA LYS A 440 0.59 -17.81 -17.68
C LYS A 440 -0.39 -18.28 -18.77
N ASP A 441 0.11 -19.00 -19.77
CA ASP A 441 -0.67 -19.38 -20.95
C ASP A 441 -1.70 -20.48 -20.66
N GLU A 442 -1.35 -21.49 -19.85
CA GLU A 442 -2.21 -22.63 -19.58
C GLU A 442 -3.11 -22.45 -18.35
N ILE A 443 -2.61 -21.76 -17.29
CA ILE A 443 -3.33 -21.60 -16.03
C ILE A 443 -3.91 -20.17 -15.87
N GLY A 444 -3.31 -19.18 -16.54
CA GLY A 444 -3.72 -17.78 -16.41
C GLY A 444 -3.21 -17.10 -15.14
N VAL A 445 -2.12 -17.59 -14.55
CA VAL A 445 -1.46 -17.02 -13.38
C VAL A 445 -0.07 -16.52 -13.74
N THR A 446 0.42 -15.54 -13.00
CA THR A 446 1.79 -15.02 -13.14
C THR A 446 2.57 -15.24 -11.85
N SER A 447 3.89 -15.24 -11.93
CA SER A 447 4.74 -15.33 -10.74
C SER A 447 4.51 -14.10 -9.84
N ARG A 448 4.31 -14.35 -8.54
CA ARG A 448 4.21 -13.28 -7.56
C ARG A 448 5.57 -12.99 -6.95
N CYS A 449 6.17 -14.01 -6.36
CA CYS A 449 7.54 -13.95 -5.87
C CYS A 449 8.08 -15.35 -5.56
N MET A 450 9.39 -15.45 -5.45
CA MET A 450 10.08 -16.51 -4.76
C MET A 450 10.21 -16.08 -3.29
N PRO A 451 9.45 -16.66 -2.35
CA PRO A 451 9.51 -16.26 -0.94
C PRO A 451 10.93 -16.31 -0.37
N LEU A 452 11.26 -15.38 0.53
CA LEU A 452 12.54 -15.39 1.23
C LEU A 452 12.67 -16.66 2.12
N GLU A 453 11.55 -17.09 2.70
CA GLU A 453 11.46 -18.36 3.41
C GLU A 453 11.07 -19.45 2.42
N GLN A 454 12.05 -20.27 2.03
CA GLN A 454 11.85 -21.35 1.07
C GLN A 454 11.37 -22.61 1.77
N GLU A 455 10.31 -23.22 1.24
CA GLU A 455 9.80 -24.52 1.64
C GLU A 455 10.20 -25.57 0.59
N ASN A 456 10.60 -26.75 1.02
CA ASN A 456 10.84 -27.86 0.10
C ASN A 456 9.54 -28.64 -0.13
N LEU A 457 8.86 -28.34 -1.23
CA LEU A 457 7.63 -29.02 -1.64
C LEU A 457 7.87 -30.20 -2.58
N GLY A 458 9.13 -30.49 -2.91
CA GLY A 458 9.52 -31.57 -3.84
C GLY A 458 10.78 -31.23 -4.61
N SER A 459 11.26 -32.18 -5.42
CA SER A 459 12.52 -32.04 -6.17
C SER A 459 12.35 -31.56 -7.61
N THR A 460 11.13 -31.57 -8.14
CA THR A 460 10.87 -31.34 -9.57
C THR A 460 10.04 -30.11 -9.84
N CYS A 461 10.33 -29.47 -10.97
CA CYS A 461 9.57 -28.30 -11.46
C CYS A 461 8.15 -28.73 -11.83
N VAL A 462 7.16 -27.96 -11.37
CA VAL A 462 5.73 -28.16 -11.65
C VAL A 462 5.40 -28.25 -13.14
N CYS A 463 6.14 -27.52 -14.00
CA CYS A 463 5.85 -27.42 -15.43
C CYS A 463 6.58 -28.48 -16.26
N CYS A 464 7.87 -28.72 -16.03
CA CYS A 464 8.71 -29.50 -16.93
C CYS A 464 9.31 -30.77 -16.30
N GLY A 465 9.10 -31.02 -15.01
CA GLY A 465 9.62 -32.19 -14.30
C GLY A 465 11.14 -32.21 -14.12
N ARG A 466 11.90 -31.22 -14.61
CA ARG A 466 13.34 -31.08 -14.35
C ARG A 466 13.59 -30.70 -12.89
N LEU A 467 14.82 -30.80 -12.44
CA LEU A 467 15.22 -30.41 -11.10
C LEU A 467 14.79 -28.97 -10.81
N ALA A 468 14.08 -28.79 -9.72
CA ALA A 468 13.65 -27.48 -9.25
C ALA A 468 14.77 -26.76 -8.49
N LYS A 469 14.77 -25.44 -8.56
CA LYS A 469 15.73 -24.57 -7.87
C LYS A 469 15.09 -23.76 -6.75
N HIS A 470 13.81 -23.36 -6.93
CA HIS A 470 13.11 -22.46 -6.03
C HIS A 470 11.68 -22.92 -5.77
N MET A 471 11.20 -22.68 -4.58
CA MET A 471 9.77 -22.59 -4.33
C MET A 471 9.29 -21.20 -4.75
N ILE A 472 8.20 -21.14 -5.51
CA ILE A 472 7.63 -19.93 -6.06
C ILE A 472 6.14 -19.85 -5.77
N ILE A 473 5.60 -18.64 -5.63
CA ILE A 473 4.18 -18.37 -5.51
C ILE A 473 3.67 -17.78 -6.83
N TRP A 474 2.60 -18.38 -7.34
CA TRP A 474 1.82 -17.90 -8.47
C TRP A 474 0.49 -17.34 -8.00
N GLY A 475 -0.12 -16.49 -8.82
CA GLY A 475 -1.45 -15.97 -8.57
C GLY A 475 -1.90 -15.00 -9.66
N LYS A 476 -3.20 -14.71 -9.67
CA LYS A 476 -3.73 -13.58 -10.43
C LYS A 476 -3.44 -12.30 -9.65
N ALA A 477 -3.18 -11.21 -10.34
CA ALA A 477 -2.84 -9.91 -9.74
C ALA A 477 -3.78 -8.80 -10.19
N TYR A 478 -3.83 -7.75 -9.39
CA TYR A 478 -4.44 -6.47 -9.72
C TYR A 478 -3.51 -5.57 -10.54
#